data_84897c0a5583c1c3bf866a4107adbb14
#
_entry.id   84897c0a5583c1c3bf866a4107adbb14
#
_cell.length_a   1.000
_cell.length_b   1.000
_cell.length_c   1.000
_cell.angle_alpha   90.00
_cell.angle_beta   90.00
_cell.angle_gamma   90.00
#
_symmetry.space_group_name_H-M   'P 1'
#
loop_
_entity.id
_entity.type
_entity.pdbx_description
1 polymer ?
#
loop_
_entity_poly.entity_id
_entity_poly.type
_entity_poly.pdbx_seq_one_letter_code
_entity_poly.pdbx_strand_id
1 'polypeptide(L)'
;SVVTLDTSSELHILDMGKIRSLRLVKGRAFFDVAKDPSRPFIVQAGDKTVEAIGTSFSVRMDENQVIVALLAGKVNVEQKGLVARQTRRVDLDVGQQLVASNESQWKIGKIDVSRETSWMTGRLVFLNDSLAQAIEEMNRYSERKLSFEGDIVPEQRIVGVFETGDLDAFVKAIELNRFGKVISKSDKHIVLAPTDKKRISE
;
A
#
# COMPACT_ATOMS: atom_id res chain seq x y z
N SER A 1 -11.95 11.68 15.41
CA SER A 1 -11.21 11.03 14.30
C SER A 1 -10.88 9.60 14.69
N VAL A 2 -10.93 8.72 13.74
CA VAL A 2 -10.57 7.31 13.89
C VAL A 2 -9.36 7.03 12.99
N VAL A 3 -8.42 6.23 13.50
CA VAL A 3 -7.27 5.76 12.72
C VAL A 3 -7.25 4.24 12.74
N THR A 4 -7.20 3.62 11.57
CA THR A 4 -7.04 2.18 11.42
C THR A 4 -5.64 1.90 10.87
N LEU A 5 -4.85 1.14 11.62
CA LEU A 5 -3.51 0.73 11.20
C LEU A 5 -3.56 -0.61 10.48
N ASP A 6 -2.85 -0.70 9.40
CA ASP A 6 -2.60 -1.95 8.70
C ASP A 6 -1.50 -2.78 9.40
N THR A 7 -1.32 -4.03 8.99
CA THR A 7 -0.24 -4.89 9.48
C THR A 7 1.13 -4.24 9.30
N SER A 8 2.04 -4.51 10.23
CA SER A 8 3.43 -3.99 10.20
C SER A 8 3.55 -2.47 10.11
N SER A 9 2.55 -1.74 10.61
CA SER A 9 2.51 -0.27 10.58
C SER A 9 2.85 0.33 11.93
N GLU A 10 3.45 1.51 11.91
CA GLU A 10 3.85 2.26 13.11
C GLU A 10 3.46 3.73 12.96
N LEU A 11 2.67 4.23 13.91
CA LEU A 11 2.17 5.60 13.92
C LEU A 11 2.45 6.23 15.28
N HIS A 12 3.01 7.43 15.27
CA HIS A 12 3.24 8.23 16.47
C HIS A 12 2.27 9.41 16.53
N ILE A 13 1.71 9.65 17.69
CA ILE A 13 0.94 10.86 17.99
C ILE A 13 1.95 11.93 18.46
N LEU A 14 2.01 13.06 17.76
CA LEU A 14 2.94 14.14 18.05
C LEU A 14 2.27 15.25 18.89
N ASP A 15 1.05 15.66 18.50
CA ASP A 15 0.27 16.68 19.20
C ASP A 15 -1.23 16.46 18.97
N MET A 16 -2.05 16.71 19.99
CA MET A 16 -3.51 16.67 19.93
C MET A 16 -4.17 17.92 20.49
N GLY A 17 -3.39 18.98 20.73
CA GLY A 17 -3.85 20.26 21.22
C GLY A 17 -4.42 21.17 20.12
N LYS A 18 -3.70 22.23 19.79
CA LYS A 18 -4.08 23.19 18.74
C LYS A 18 -4.00 22.61 17.32
N ILE A 19 -3.17 21.61 17.13
CA ILE A 19 -3.00 20.87 15.87
C ILE A 19 -3.14 19.38 16.21
N ARG A 20 -3.82 18.63 15.36
CA ARG A 20 -3.88 17.17 15.46
C ARG A 20 -2.78 16.59 14.57
N SER A 21 -1.61 16.34 15.14
CA SER A 21 -0.41 15.97 14.38
C SER A 21 0.03 14.55 14.70
N LEU A 22 0.22 13.75 13.66
CA LEU A 22 0.67 12.37 13.72
C LEU A 22 1.85 12.17 12.78
N ARG A 23 2.62 11.11 13.01
CA ARG A 23 3.70 10.68 12.11
C ARG A 23 3.55 9.20 11.80
N LEU A 24 3.34 8.88 10.53
CA LEU A 24 3.45 7.51 10.02
C LEU A 24 4.94 7.22 9.79
N VAL A 25 5.47 6.28 10.56
CA VAL A 25 6.90 5.89 10.51
C VAL A 25 7.12 4.84 9.43
N LYS A 26 6.17 3.90 9.30
CA LYS A 26 6.17 2.84 8.28
C LYS A 26 4.80 2.23 8.11
N GLY A 27 4.58 1.56 6.98
CA GLY A 27 3.38 0.80 6.68
C GLY A 27 2.24 1.65 6.14
N ARG A 28 1.00 1.32 6.49
CA ARG A 28 -0.22 1.96 5.97
C ARG A 28 -1.19 2.28 7.10
N ALA A 29 -1.80 3.44 7.02
CA ALA A 29 -2.86 3.86 7.92
C ALA A 29 -4.02 4.47 7.13
N PHE A 30 -5.24 4.18 7.57
CA PHE A 30 -6.46 4.85 7.12
C PHE A 30 -6.93 5.83 8.20
N PHE A 31 -7.31 7.01 7.76
CA PHE A 31 -7.74 8.12 8.63
C PHE A 31 -9.17 8.51 8.27
N ASP A 32 -10.07 8.41 9.23
CA ASP A 32 -11.41 9.00 9.16
C ASP A 32 -11.46 10.22 10.10
N VAL A 33 -11.28 11.39 9.50
CA VAL A 33 -11.01 12.64 10.23
C VAL A 33 -12.29 13.41 10.45
N ALA A 34 -12.65 13.60 11.72
CA ALA A 34 -13.76 14.47 12.09
C ALA A 34 -13.49 15.92 11.64
N LYS A 35 -14.52 16.56 11.07
CA LYS A 35 -14.45 17.95 10.61
C LYS A 35 -14.26 18.90 11.79
N ASP A 36 -13.10 19.52 11.84
CA ASP A 36 -12.74 20.53 12.83
C ASP A 36 -11.79 21.56 12.19
N PRO A 37 -12.31 22.63 11.59
CA PRO A 37 -11.49 23.63 10.92
C PRO A 37 -10.58 24.43 11.85
N SER A 38 -10.89 24.45 13.14
CA SER A 38 -10.08 25.16 14.15
C SER A 38 -8.80 24.40 14.51
N ARG A 39 -8.77 23.08 14.24
CA ARG A 39 -7.62 22.21 14.52
C ARG A 39 -7.29 21.35 13.30
N PRO A 40 -6.41 21.80 12.43
CA PRO A 40 -5.95 21.02 11.27
C PRO A 40 -5.47 19.62 11.68
N PHE A 41 -5.72 18.64 10.82
CA PHE A 41 -5.22 17.28 10.99
C PHE A 41 -4.04 17.05 10.04
N ILE A 42 -2.89 16.74 10.60
CA ILE A 42 -1.63 16.66 9.88
C ILE A 42 -1.02 15.27 10.07
N VAL A 43 -0.69 14.61 8.97
CA VAL A 43 0.07 13.35 8.96
C VAL A 43 1.42 13.62 8.30
N GLN A 44 2.50 13.40 9.05
CA GLN A 44 3.86 13.39 8.52
C GLN A 44 4.18 11.97 8.04
N ALA A 45 4.69 11.83 6.83
CA ALA A 45 5.16 10.56 6.25
C ALA A 45 6.48 10.82 5.49
N GLY A 46 7.59 10.43 6.09
CA GLY A 46 8.92 10.81 5.61
C GLY A 46 9.08 12.34 5.59
N ASP A 47 9.43 12.88 4.43
CA ASP A 47 9.58 14.33 4.17
C ASP A 47 8.29 14.98 3.64
N LYS A 48 7.19 14.24 3.59
CA LYS A 48 5.89 14.73 3.14
C LYS A 48 4.98 15.03 4.31
N THR A 49 4.15 16.04 4.12
CA THR A 49 3.11 16.45 5.07
C THR A 49 1.77 16.37 4.37
N VAL A 50 0.82 15.64 4.96
CA VAL A 50 -0.55 15.49 4.48
C VAL A 50 -1.46 16.25 5.42
N GLU A 51 -2.13 17.29 4.92
CA GLU A 51 -3.09 18.10 5.68
C GLU A 51 -4.51 17.78 5.26
N ALA A 52 -5.39 17.59 6.25
CA ALA A 52 -6.76 17.16 6.05
C ALA A 52 -7.75 17.94 6.96
N ILE A 53 -8.97 18.20 6.46
CA ILE A 53 -10.05 18.82 7.22
C ILE A 53 -11.36 18.10 6.92
N GLY A 54 -11.76 17.17 7.81
CA GLY A 54 -13.00 16.42 7.66
C GLY A 54 -12.97 15.50 6.44
N THR A 55 -12.05 14.55 6.43
CA THR A 55 -11.70 13.74 5.26
C THR A 55 -11.53 12.28 5.65
N SER A 56 -11.79 11.38 4.67
CA SER A 56 -11.41 9.98 4.76
C SER A 56 -10.34 9.70 3.71
N PHE A 57 -9.16 9.31 4.15
CA PHE A 57 -7.99 9.09 3.28
C PHE A 57 -7.06 8.02 3.86
N SER A 58 -6.23 7.45 3.02
CA SER A 58 -5.14 6.56 3.43
C SER A 58 -3.77 7.18 3.15
N VAL A 59 -2.81 6.80 3.96
CA VAL A 59 -1.39 7.07 3.73
C VAL A 59 -0.64 5.75 3.86
N ARG A 60 0.13 5.41 2.84
CA ARG A 60 1.07 4.30 2.85
C ARG A 60 2.49 4.84 2.67
N MET A 61 3.39 4.37 3.49
CA MET A 61 4.80 4.72 3.45
C MET A 61 5.61 3.46 3.18
N ASP A 62 6.21 3.40 2.01
CA ASP A 62 7.20 2.42 1.60
C ASP A 62 8.60 3.06 1.62
N GLU A 63 9.66 2.28 1.43
CA GLU A 63 11.06 2.77 1.55
C GLU A 63 11.35 4.00 0.68
N ASN A 64 10.83 4.04 -0.56
CA ASN A 64 11.16 5.06 -1.55
C ASN A 64 10.00 5.97 -1.94
N GLN A 65 8.80 5.76 -1.38
CA GLN A 65 7.62 6.52 -1.78
C GLN A 65 6.58 6.64 -0.67
N VAL A 66 5.81 7.70 -0.76
CA VAL A 66 4.59 7.89 0.02
C VAL A 66 3.41 7.88 -0.95
N ILE A 67 2.41 7.07 -0.64
CA ILE A 67 1.16 7.00 -1.41
C ILE A 67 0.05 7.57 -0.53
N VAL A 68 -0.67 8.54 -1.07
CA VAL A 68 -1.82 9.16 -0.40
C VAL A 68 -3.04 8.97 -1.29
N ALA A 69 -4.09 8.33 -0.77
CA ALA A 69 -5.35 8.11 -1.50
C ALA A 69 -6.50 8.81 -0.80
N LEU A 70 -7.29 9.60 -1.54
CA LEU A 70 -8.40 10.37 -1.00
C LEU A 70 -9.74 9.70 -1.34
N LEU A 71 -10.50 9.35 -0.29
CA LEU A 71 -11.81 8.70 -0.41
C LEU A 71 -12.97 9.69 -0.23
N ALA A 72 -12.82 10.68 0.67
CA ALA A 72 -13.82 11.72 0.89
C ALA A 72 -13.17 13.00 1.40
N GLY A 73 -13.75 14.16 1.05
CA GLY A 73 -13.29 15.46 1.52
C GLY A 73 -12.18 16.07 0.67
N LYS A 74 -11.18 16.69 1.29
CA LYS A 74 -10.02 17.33 0.63
C LYS A 74 -8.75 17.06 1.40
N VAL A 75 -7.69 16.73 0.67
CA VAL A 75 -6.35 16.54 1.21
C VAL A 75 -5.36 17.36 0.41
N ASN A 76 -4.49 18.04 1.13
CA ASN A 76 -3.31 18.68 0.56
C ASN A 76 -2.06 17.90 0.95
N VAL A 77 -1.20 17.64 -0.01
CA VAL A 77 0.12 16.99 0.22
C VAL A 77 1.22 17.99 -0.11
N GLU A 78 2.10 18.21 0.85
CA GLU A 78 3.23 19.12 0.73
C GLU A 78 4.55 18.40 0.99
N GLN A 79 5.58 18.74 0.22
CA GLN A 79 6.97 18.41 0.48
C GLN A 79 7.77 19.70 0.53
N LYS A 80 8.42 19.96 1.67
CA LYS A 80 9.34 21.09 1.81
C LYS A 80 10.69 20.72 1.21
N GLY A 81 11.12 21.47 0.20
CA GLY A 81 12.47 21.35 -0.33
C GLY A 81 13.53 21.86 0.65
N LEU A 82 14.78 21.46 0.44
CA LEU A 82 15.94 21.95 1.22
C LEU A 82 16.11 23.47 1.10
N VAL A 83 15.62 24.07 0.02
CA VAL A 83 15.58 25.52 -0.23
C VAL A 83 14.13 25.97 -0.18
N ALA A 84 13.84 27.04 0.57
CA ALA A 84 12.49 27.54 0.84
C ALA A 84 11.63 27.84 -0.41
N ARG A 85 12.23 27.93 -1.59
CA ARG A 85 11.55 28.16 -2.88
C ARG A 85 11.17 26.89 -3.63
N GLN A 86 11.44 25.70 -3.10
CA GLN A 86 11.18 24.41 -3.75
C GLN A 86 10.09 23.60 -3.04
N THR A 87 9.12 24.26 -2.42
CA THR A 87 7.96 23.56 -1.88
C THR A 87 7.13 22.98 -3.02
N ARG A 88 6.92 21.68 -3.00
CA ARG A 88 6.01 20.98 -3.90
C ARG A 88 4.69 20.77 -3.16
N ARG A 89 3.57 21.12 -3.81
CA ARG A 89 2.24 21.03 -3.21
C ARG A 89 1.23 20.48 -4.22
N VAL A 90 0.39 19.56 -3.76
CA VAL A 90 -0.66 18.93 -4.55
C VAL A 90 -1.94 18.83 -3.72
N ASP A 91 -3.07 19.28 -4.27
CA ASP A 91 -4.39 19.02 -3.76
C ASP A 91 -4.96 17.78 -4.48
N LEU A 92 -5.53 16.84 -3.72
CA LEU A 92 -6.18 15.66 -4.26
C LEU A 92 -7.68 15.85 -4.31
N ASP A 93 -8.30 15.38 -5.39
CA ASP A 93 -9.72 15.19 -5.53
C ASP A 93 -10.15 13.79 -5.05
N VAL A 94 -11.42 13.66 -4.67
CA VAL A 94 -11.99 12.38 -4.26
C VAL A 94 -11.85 11.34 -5.38
N GLY A 95 -11.38 10.17 -5.04
CA GLY A 95 -11.10 9.10 -5.99
C GLY A 95 -9.72 9.19 -6.65
N GLN A 96 -8.85 10.10 -6.19
CA GLN A 96 -7.46 10.17 -6.63
C GLN A 96 -6.48 9.63 -5.61
N GLN A 97 -5.34 9.16 -6.11
CA GLN A 97 -4.14 8.89 -5.32
C GLN A 97 -2.95 9.67 -5.86
N LEU A 98 -2.09 10.07 -4.96
CA LEU A 98 -0.76 10.59 -5.24
C LEU A 98 0.28 9.53 -4.91
N VAL A 99 1.16 9.23 -5.85
CA VAL A 99 2.40 8.49 -5.61
C VAL A 99 3.55 9.49 -5.60
N ALA A 100 4.07 9.78 -4.42
CA ALA A 100 5.14 10.74 -4.18
C ALA A 100 6.46 10.01 -3.92
N SER A 101 7.21 9.72 -4.98
CA SER A 101 8.56 9.14 -4.90
C SER A 101 9.60 10.20 -4.54
N ASN A 102 10.68 9.77 -3.89
CA ASN A 102 11.80 10.64 -3.55
C ASN A 102 12.67 10.98 -4.77
N GLU A 103 12.72 10.08 -5.76
CA GLU A 103 13.63 10.16 -6.91
C GLU A 103 12.95 10.60 -8.22
N SER A 104 11.62 10.62 -8.28
CA SER A 104 10.88 10.86 -9.51
C SER A 104 9.78 11.91 -9.35
N GLN A 105 9.15 12.26 -10.49
CA GLN A 105 7.99 13.13 -10.46
C GLN A 105 6.82 12.48 -9.73
N TRP A 106 6.09 13.27 -8.97
CA TRP A 106 4.84 12.88 -8.35
C TRP A 106 3.81 12.51 -9.41
N LYS A 107 3.12 11.40 -9.21
CA LYS A 107 2.11 10.90 -10.13
C LYS A 107 0.74 10.89 -9.46
N ILE A 108 -0.24 11.49 -10.11
CA ILE A 108 -1.64 11.42 -9.69
C ILE A 108 -2.34 10.38 -10.56
N GLY A 109 -3.08 9.48 -9.93
CA GLY A 109 -3.89 8.45 -10.59
C GLY A 109 -5.26 8.33 -9.95
N LYS A 110 -6.13 7.55 -10.57
CA LYS A 110 -7.43 7.17 -9.98
C LYS A 110 -7.24 5.98 -9.06
N ILE A 111 -8.06 5.91 -8.00
CA ILE A 111 -8.11 4.76 -7.11
C ILE A 111 -9.37 3.93 -7.37
N ASP A 112 -9.26 2.63 -7.08
CA ASP A 112 -10.40 1.78 -6.77
C ASP A 112 -10.60 1.81 -5.26
N VAL A 113 -11.68 2.44 -4.80
CA VAL A 113 -11.99 2.62 -3.37
C VAL A 113 -12.17 1.27 -2.68
N SER A 114 -12.81 0.31 -3.37
CA SER A 114 -13.02 -1.04 -2.85
C SER A 114 -11.70 -1.73 -2.54
N ARG A 115 -10.76 -1.63 -3.47
CA ARG A 115 -9.41 -2.17 -3.33
C ARG A 115 -8.64 -1.48 -2.22
N GLU A 116 -8.71 -0.14 -2.17
CA GLU A 116 -7.95 0.66 -1.21
C GLU A 116 -8.36 0.37 0.24
N THR A 117 -9.62 -0.01 0.46
CA THR A 117 -10.17 -0.27 1.80
C THR A 117 -10.34 -1.74 2.15
N SER A 118 -10.13 -2.66 1.20
CA SER A 118 -10.38 -4.10 1.38
C SER A 118 -9.61 -4.73 2.55
N TRP A 119 -8.38 -4.29 2.76
CA TRP A 119 -7.53 -4.77 3.86
C TRP A 119 -8.15 -4.51 5.24
N MET A 120 -8.95 -3.45 5.42
CA MET A 120 -9.66 -3.18 6.68
C MET A 120 -10.73 -4.24 7.01
N THR A 121 -11.17 -4.98 6.00
CA THR A 121 -12.11 -6.10 6.15
C THR A 121 -11.42 -7.47 5.99
N GLY A 122 -10.09 -7.51 6.11
CA GLY A 122 -9.33 -8.75 6.04
C GLY A 122 -9.20 -9.33 4.63
N ARG A 123 -9.27 -8.51 3.58
CA ARG A 123 -9.16 -8.95 2.19
C ARG A 123 -8.12 -8.18 1.41
N LEU A 124 -7.49 -8.84 0.46
CA LEU A 124 -6.58 -8.24 -0.51
C LEU A 124 -7.17 -8.42 -1.91
N VAL A 125 -7.32 -7.32 -2.63
CA VAL A 125 -7.88 -7.29 -3.98
C VAL A 125 -6.77 -6.98 -4.97
N PHE A 126 -6.49 -7.91 -5.87
CA PHE A 126 -5.53 -7.74 -6.96
C PHE A 126 -6.28 -7.53 -8.27
N LEU A 127 -5.97 -6.44 -8.98
CA LEU A 127 -6.59 -6.02 -10.23
C LEU A 127 -5.51 -5.85 -11.29
N ASN A 128 -5.02 -6.97 -11.82
CA ASN A 128 -3.92 -6.96 -12.79
C ASN A 128 -2.57 -6.49 -12.20
N ASP A 129 -2.33 -6.84 -10.94
CA ASP A 129 -1.05 -6.57 -10.27
C ASP A 129 0.03 -7.54 -10.74
N SER A 130 1.30 -7.14 -10.67
CA SER A 130 2.38 -8.08 -10.93
C SER A 130 2.41 -9.17 -9.85
N LEU A 131 2.77 -10.39 -10.23
CA LEU A 131 2.88 -11.50 -9.27
C LEU A 131 3.85 -11.16 -8.13
N ALA A 132 4.94 -10.45 -8.43
CA ALA A 132 5.89 -9.99 -7.42
C ALA A 132 5.25 -9.07 -6.38
N GLN A 133 4.49 -8.05 -6.82
CA GLN A 133 3.77 -7.15 -5.92
C GLN A 133 2.71 -7.88 -5.08
N ALA A 134 2.01 -8.84 -5.69
CA ALA A 134 1.01 -9.62 -4.97
C ALA A 134 1.65 -10.53 -3.91
N ILE A 135 2.78 -11.16 -4.20
CA ILE A 135 3.55 -11.96 -3.23
C ILE A 135 4.03 -11.07 -2.07
N GLU A 136 4.59 -9.92 -2.37
CA GLU A 136 5.04 -8.96 -1.36
C GLU A 136 3.88 -8.55 -0.44
N GLU A 137 2.72 -8.19 -1.00
CA GLU A 137 1.55 -7.81 -0.23
C GLU A 137 1.00 -8.98 0.61
N MET A 138 0.88 -10.20 0.06
CA MET A 138 0.48 -11.39 0.82
C MET A 138 1.46 -11.71 1.95
N ASN A 139 2.74 -11.57 1.72
CA ASN A 139 3.79 -11.80 2.72
C ASN A 139 3.73 -10.83 3.90
N ARG A 140 3.15 -9.64 3.73
CA ARG A 140 2.96 -8.70 4.85
C ARG A 140 2.02 -9.24 5.91
N TYR A 141 1.03 -10.05 5.53
CA TYR A 141 -0.01 -10.59 6.42
C TYR A 141 0.24 -12.02 6.88
N SER A 142 1.36 -12.62 6.53
CA SER A 142 1.69 -13.99 6.89
C SER A 142 3.02 -14.08 7.63
N GLU A 143 3.08 -14.89 8.68
CA GLU A 143 4.34 -15.25 9.33
C GLU A 143 5.20 -16.11 8.41
N ARG A 144 4.55 -17.04 7.70
CA ARG A 144 5.17 -17.86 6.67
C ARG A 144 5.38 -17.02 5.40
N LYS A 145 6.56 -17.09 4.82
CA LYS A 145 6.91 -16.28 3.65
C LYS A 145 6.89 -17.12 2.37
N LEU A 146 6.37 -16.53 1.32
CA LEU A 146 6.36 -17.09 -0.03
C LEU A 146 7.46 -16.42 -0.86
N SER A 147 8.26 -17.23 -1.53
CA SER A 147 9.27 -16.76 -2.47
C SER A 147 9.35 -17.68 -3.68
N PHE A 148 10.01 -17.21 -4.73
CA PHE A 148 10.44 -18.04 -5.85
C PHE A 148 11.92 -18.42 -5.68
N GLU A 149 12.28 -19.57 -6.22
CA GLU A 149 13.68 -20.05 -6.27
C GLU A 149 14.56 -19.02 -6.98
N GLY A 150 15.69 -18.67 -6.35
CA GLY A 150 16.60 -17.63 -6.85
C GLY A 150 16.02 -16.22 -6.88
N ASP A 151 14.93 -15.95 -6.17
CA ASP A 151 14.20 -14.66 -6.12
C ASP A 151 13.74 -14.15 -7.49
N ILE A 152 13.66 -15.03 -8.48
CA ILE A 152 13.20 -14.71 -9.84
C ILE A 152 11.70 -14.98 -9.95
N VAL A 153 10.89 -13.94 -9.71
CA VAL A 153 9.43 -14.03 -9.87
C VAL A 153 9.06 -13.88 -11.35
N PRO A 154 8.22 -14.80 -11.91
CA PRO A 154 7.77 -14.67 -13.29
C PRO A 154 7.00 -13.36 -13.53
N GLU A 155 7.20 -12.78 -14.72
CA GLU A 155 6.47 -11.59 -15.18
C GLU A 155 5.01 -11.91 -15.51
N GLN A 156 4.25 -12.36 -14.52
CA GLN A 156 2.84 -12.69 -14.63
C GLN A 156 2.02 -11.64 -13.88
N ARG A 157 0.74 -11.56 -14.25
CA ARG A 157 -0.20 -10.68 -13.56
C ARG A 157 -1.31 -11.50 -12.93
N ILE A 158 -1.75 -11.06 -11.76
CA ILE A 158 -2.79 -11.74 -10.99
C ILE A 158 -4.03 -10.85 -10.84
N VAL A 159 -5.18 -11.49 -10.95
CA VAL A 159 -6.48 -10.92 -10.63
C VAL A 159 -7.17 -11.84 -9.64
N GLY A 160 -7.67 -11.32 -8.55
CA GLY A 160 -8.36 -12.12 -7.55
C GLY A 160 -8.55 -11.39 -6.23
N VAL A 161 -9.32 -12.01 -5.36
CA VAL A 161 -9.54 -11.57 -3.98
C VAL A 161 -9.11 -12.70 -3.06
N PHE A 162 -8.26 -12.38 -2.08
CA PHE A 162 -7.73 -13.33 -1.11
C PHE A 162 -7.97 -12.81 0.31
N GLU A 163 -8.18 -13.70 1.25
CA GLU A 163 -8.20 -13.32 2.65
C GLU A 163 -6.77 -13.03 3.14
N THR A 164 -6.62 -12.04 4.01
CA THR A 164 -5.34 -11.73 4.63
C THR A 164 -4.85 -12.92 5.45
N GLY A 165 -3.59 -13.32 5.20
CA GLY A 165 -2.98 -14.48 5.88
C GLY A 165 -3.28 -15.84 5.23
N ASP A 166 -4.22 -15.96 4.29
CA ASP A 166 -4.48 -17.21 3.57
C ASP A 166 -3.47 -17.40 2.41
N LEU A 167 -2.23 -17.68 2.81
CA LEU A 167 -1.14 -17.90 1.86
C LEU A 167 -1.32 -19.22 1.08
N ASP A 168 -2.02 -20.20 1.67
CA ASP A 168 -2.23 -21.50 1.00
C ASP A 168 -3.22 -21.37 -0.17
N ALA A 169 -4.30 -20.59 -0.03
CA ALA A 169 -5.21 -20.30 -1.14
C ALA A 169 -4.50 -19.52 -2.24
N PHE A 170 -3.63 -18.58 -1.87
CA PHE A 170 -2.85 -17.80 -2.85
C PHE A 170 -1.86 -18.67 -3.62
N VAL A 171 -1.12 -19.55 -2.94
CA VAL A 171 -0.20 -20.53 -3.56
C VAL A 171 -0.97 -21.46 -4.50
N LYS A 172 -2.12 -21.96 -4.08
CA LYS A 172 -2.97 -22.80 -4.94
C LYS A 172 -3.41 -22.06 -6.22
N ALA A 173 -3.73 -20.76 -6.12
CA ALA A 173 -4.05 -19.95 -7.30
C ALA A 173 -2.85 -19.81 -8.24
N ILE A 174 -1.63 -19.62 -7.71
CA ILE A 174 -0.40 -19.60 -8.51
C ILE A 174 -0.19 -20.90 -9.26
N GLU A 175 -0.37 -22.06 -8.60
CA GLU A 175 -0.21 -23.38 -9.21
C GLU A 175 -1.29 -23.66 -10.27
N LEU A 176 -2.56 -23.34 -10.00
CA LEU A 176 -3.67 -23.51 -10.94
C LEU A 176 -3.49 -22.70 -12.22
N ASN A 177 -2.95 -21.47 -12.09
CA ASN A 177 -2.64 -20.61 -13.23
C ASN A 177 -1.30 -20.96 -13.90
N ARG A 178 -0.59 -21.98 -13.41
CA ARG A 178 0.72 -22.42 -13.92
C ARG A 178 1.78 -21.30 -13.91
N PHE A 179 1.73 -20.45 -12.90
CA PHE A 179 2.75 -19.42 -12.70
C PHE A 179 3.95 -19.96 -11.95
N GLY A 180 3.76 -21.00 -11.14
CA GLY A 180 4.80 -21.67 -10.37
C GLY A 180 4.31 -22.98 -9.78
N LYS A 181 5.24 -23.81 -9.29
CA LYS A 181 4.98 -25.06 -8.58
C LYS A 181 5.75 -25.06 -7.26
N VAL A 182 5.11 -25.52 -6.18
CA VAL A 182 5.77 -25.66 -4.88
C VAL A 182 6.89 -26.70 -4.98
N ILE A 183 8.11 -26.29 -4.63
CA ILE A 183 9.30 -27.17 -4.54
C ILE A 183 9.76 -27.39 -3.10
N SER A 184 9.38 -26.47 -2.18
CA SER A 184 9.66 -26.62 -0.76
C SER A 184 8.56 -25.96 0.07
N LYS A 185 8.18 -26.61 1.18
CA LYS A 185 7.18 -26.09 2.11
C LYS A 185 7.60 -26.42 3.54
N SER A 186 7.71 -25.41 4.37
CA SER A 186 7.98 -25.50 5.80
C SER A 186 7.05 -24.59 6.58
N ASP A 187 7.17 -24.59 7.91
CA ASP A 187 6.38 -23.71 8.79
C ASP A 187 6.68 -22.22 8.59
N LYS A 188 7.87 -21.88 8.05
CA LYS A 188 8.32 -20.50 7.87
C LYS A 188 8.37 -20.05 6.42
N HIS A 189 8.54 -20.98 5.48
CA HIS A 189 8.76 -20.66 4.09
C HIS A 189 8.03 -21.60 3.13
N ILE A 190 7.51 -21.04 2.04
CA ILE A 190 7.06 -21.76 0.85
C ILE A 190 7.93 -21.24 -0.31
N VAL A 191 8.58 -22.16 -1.02
CA VAL A 191 9.39 -21.84 -2.19
C VAL A 191 8.74 -22.43 -3.42
N LEU A 192 8.56 -21.60 -4.45
CA LEU A 192 8.03 -21.98 -5.74
C LEU A 192 9.16 -21.99 -6.79
N ALA A 193 9.13 -22.94 -7.71
CA ALA A 193 9.85 -22.83 -8.96
C ALA A 193 8.93 -22.29 -10.06
N PRO A 194 9.43 -21.44 -10.99
CA PRO A 194 8.67 -21.03 -12.15
C PRO A 194 8.22 -22.25 -12.95
N THR A 195 6.99 -22.25 -13.42
CA THR A 195 6.56 -23.28 -14.38
C THR A 195 7.02 -22.85 -15.77
N ASP A 196 7.94 -23.59 -16.38
CA ASP A 196 8.39 -23.35 -17.75
C ASP A 196 7.17 -23.27 -18.67
N LYS A 197 6.95 -22.12 -19.28
CA LYS A 197 6.17 -22.08 -20.51
C LYS A 197 6.99 -22.76 -21.59
N LYS A 198 6.89 -24.10 -21.72
CA LYS A 198 7.25 -24.74 -22.99
C LYS A 198 6.56 -23.94 -24.08
N ARG A 199 7.34 -23.29 -24.94
CA ARG A 199 6.88 -22.76 -26.22
C ARG A 199 6.01 -23.82 -26.86
N ILE A 200 4.72 -23.56 -26.95
CA ILE A 200 3.87 -24.23 -27.94
C ILE A 200 4.28 -23.54 -29.25
N SER A 201 5.35 -24.04 -29.83
CA SER A 201 5.65 -23.87 -31.24
C SER A 201 5.11 -25.12 -31.92
N GLU A 202 3.95 -24.99 -32.50
CA GLU A 202 3.55 -25.65 -33.76
C GLU A 202 2.25 -24.99 -34.23
#